data_e51f71264c838bcd1b8a73c35f6d33c8
#
_entry.id   e51f71264c838bcd1b8a73c35f6d33c8
#
_cell.length_a   1.000
_cell.length_b   1.000
_cell.length_c   1.000
_cell.angle_alpha   90.00
_cell.angle_beta   90.00
_cell.angle_gamma   90.00
#
_symmetry.space_group_name_H-M   'P 1'
#
loop_
_entity.id
_entity.type
_entity.pdbx_description
1 polymer ?
#
loop_
_entity_poly.entity_id
_entity_poly.type
_entity_poly.pdbx_seq_one_letter_code
_entity_poly.pdbx_strand_id
1 'polypeptide(L)'
;MKQLAILLLISLAACSQQDAPAEEIVEVAEGIVDPEAQPAPPLAKGRFAPRDECTTLEGAAAFREQIAQAIAARDTVALVALAADDIQLDFGGGSGTAQLREQLDEPSGSLWDDLAQLQTLGCAANPQGGMTLPWIFEQEPGVADPGAAMLVTGEDVPLRQSAAADAAVAGAVSWEVIEVIGFQPEAAMQQVKLADGTTGYLPTERLRSLLDYRLVASSRNGRWRVTSLIAGD
;
A
#
# COMPACT_ATOMS: atom_id res chain seq x y z
N MET A 1 25.66 -22.29 77.90
CA MET A 1 27.08 -22.56 78.30
C MET A 1 27.90 -22.70 77.01
N LYS A 2 28.95 -21.92 76.93
CA LYS A 2 30.02 -21.86 75.92
C LYS A 2 29.63 -21.26 74.52
N GLN A 3 29.91 -19.96 74.42
CA GLN A 3 30.12 -19.23 73.23
C GLN A 3 31.36 -19.66 72.49
N LEU A 4 31.30 -19.77 71.18
CA LEU A 4 32.49 -19.86 70.33
C LEU A 4 32.43 -18.81 69.28
N ALA A 5 33.26 -17.79 69.42
CA ALA A 5 33.43 -16.72 68.45
C ALA A 5 34.33 -17.22 67.31
N ILE A 6 33.92 -17.05 66.06
CA ILE A 6 34.75 -17.25 64.89
C ILE A 6 35.02 -15.89 64.27
N LEU A 7 36.26 -15.42 64.32
CA LEU A 7 36.76 -14.28 63.58
C LEU A 7 36.88 -14.62 62.08
N LEU A 8 36.21 -13.87 61.25
CA LEU A 8 36.37 -13.95 59.77
C LEU A 8 37.30 -12.84 59.32
N LEU A 9 38.43 -13.20 58.82
CA LEU A 9 39.42 -12.33 58.19
C LEU A 9 38.93 -11.98 56.77
N ILE A 10 38.69 -10.70 56.52
CA ILE A 10 38.37 -10.15 55.19
C ILE A 10 39.68 -9.79 54.51
N SER A 11 40.09 -10.52 53.51
CA SER A 11 41.17 -10.18 52.59
C SER A 11 40.64 -9.27 51.47
N LEU A 12 41.06 -7.99 51.41
CA LEU A 12 40.87 -7.12 50.28
C LEU A 12 41.72 -7.58 49.09
N ALA A 13 41.07 -8.08 48.04
CA ALA A 13 41.73 -8.22 46.75
C ALA A 13 41.55 -6.94 45.96
N ALA A 14 42.63 -6.23 45.71
CA ALA A 14 42.67 -5.09 44.82
C ALA A 14 42.58 -5.59 43.37
N CYS A 15 41.48 -5.31 42.69
CA CYS A 15 41.41 -5.45 41.25
C CYS A 15 42.11 -4.28 40.58
N SER A 16 43.25 -4.53 39.95
CA SER A 16 43.88 -3.61 39.02
C SER A 16 43.00 -3.49 37.76
N GLN A 17 42.49 -2.31 37.47
CA GLN A 17 41.95 -1.97 36.19
C GLN A 17 43.06 -2.01 35.14
N GLN A 18 42.98 -2.96 34.22
CA GLN A 18 43.74 -2.90 32.98
C GLN A 18 42.93 -2.09 32.01
N ASP A 19 43.48 -0.92 31.65
CA ASP A 19 42.99 -0.12 30.55
C ASP A 19 43.14 -0.92 29.26
N ALA A 20 42.01 -1.29 28.65
CA ALA A 20 41.97 -1.86 27.31
C ALA A 20 42.22 -0.72 26.32
N PRO A 21 43.11 -0.88 25.32
CA PRO A 21 43.41 0.19 24.37
C PRO A 21 42.16 0.43 23.50
N ALA A 22 41.82 1.70 23.34
CA ALA A 22 40.66 2.18 22.59
C ALA A 22 40.73 1.92 21.06
N GLU A 23 41.77 1.27 20.58
CA GLU A 23 41.99 1.04 19.14
C GLU A 23 41.27 -0.24 18.63
N GLU A 24 40.88 -1.16 19.50
CA GLU A 24 40.28 -2.42 19.08
C GLU A 24 38.76 -2.32 18.77
N ILE A 25 38.10 -1.21 19.13
CA ILE A 25 36.66 -1.01 18.87
C ILE A 25 36.38 -0.42 17.47
N VAL A 26 37.40 0.21 16.85
CA VAL A 26 37.23 0.84 15.53
C VAL A 26 37.29 -0.19 14.40
N GLU A 27 38.06 -1.26 14.58
CA GLU A 27 38.24 -2.29 13.52
C GLU A 27 37.03 -3.22 13.34
N VAL A 28 36.17 -3.36 14.35
CA VAL A 28 34.95 -4.17 14.29
C VAL A 28 33.79 -3.42 13.61
N ALA A 29 33.83 -2.09 13.54
CA ALA A 29 32.78 -1.30 12.92
C ALA A 29 32.95 -1.15 11.40
N GLU A 30 34.17 -1.29 10.88
CA GLU A 30 34.42 -1.20 9.42
C GLU A 30 34.06 -2.46 8.63
N GLY A 31 33.81 -3.59 9.31
CA GLY A 31 33.48 -4.87 8.66
C GLY A 31 31.99 -5.11 8.39
N ILE A 32 31.09 -4.19 8.74
CA ILE A 32 29.63 -4.37 8.61
C ILE A 32 29.05 -3.57 7.43
N VAL A 33 29.84 -2.82 6.71
CA VAL A 33 29.36 -2.17 5.48
C VAL A 33 29.50 -3.18 4.35
N ASP A 34 28.40 -3.83 4.00
CA ASP A 34 28.30 -4.67 2.82
C ASP A 34 28.53 -3.80 1.56
N PRO A 35 29.69 -3.92 0.86
CA PRO A 35 29.99 -3.06 -0.29
C PRO A 35 29.08 -3.36 -1.50
N GLU A 36 28.21 -4.37 -1.44
CA GLU A 36 27.25 -4.72 -2.49
C GLU A 36 25.79 -4.36 -2.13
N ALA A 37 25.55 -3.62 -1.05
CA ALA A 37 24.21 -3.11 -0.76
C ALA A 37 23.77 -2.23 -1.93
N GLN A 38 22.89 -2.74 -2.76
CA GLN A 38 22.30 -1.96 -3.84
C GLN A 38 21.59 -0.74 -3.23
N PRO A 39 21.81 0.47 -3.79
CA PRO A 39 21.11 1.65 -3.30
C PRO A 39 19.60 1.40 -3.34
N ALA A 40 18.92 1.77 -2.26
CA ALA A 40 17.48 1.66 -2.21
C ALA A 40 16.87 2.36 -3.45
N PRO A 41 15.87 1.76 -4.10
CA PRO A 41 15.25 2.38 -5.26
C PRO A 41 14.70 3.77 -4.86
N PRO A 42 14.81 4.76 -5.76
CA PRO A 42 14.29 6.10 -5.47
C PRO A 42 12.80 6.02 -5.13
N LEU A 43 12.37 6.81 -4.15
CA LEU A 43 10.96 6.91 -3.82
C LEU A 43 10.20 7.49 -5.01
N ALA A 44 9.02 6.92 -5.30
CA ALA A 44 8.13 7.43 -6.33
C ALA A 44 7.73 8.89 -6.02
N LYS A 45 7.63 9.72 -7.06
CA LYS A 45 7.23 11.12 -6.93
C LYS A 45 5.73 11.22 -6.70
N GLY A 46 5.31 12.23 -5.93
CA GLY A 46 3.92 12.56 -5.70
C GLY A 46 3.42 12.17 -4.31
N ARG A 47 2.45 12.94 -3.82
CA ARG A 47 1.92 12.80 -2.45
C ARG A 47 1.28 11.44 -2.22
N PHE A 48 0.58 10.93 -3.24
CA PHE A 48 -0.17 9.67 -3.16
C PHE A 48 0.46 8.56 -3.98
N ALA A 49 1.78 8.63 -4.24
CA ALA A 49 2.52 7.54 -4.85
C ALA A 49 2.35 6.25 -4.04
N PRO A 50 2.17 5.09 -4.69
CA PRO A 50 1.97 3.83 -4.01
C PRO A 50 3.07 3.52 -3.00
N ARG A 51 2.67 3.11 -1.80
CA ARG A 51 3.56 2.65 -0.72
C ARG A 51 3.17 1.26 -0.29
N ASP A 52 4.12 0.51 0.25
CA ASP A 52 3.85 -0.80 0.83
C ASP A 52 4.17 -0.79 2.34
N GLU A 53 3.16 -0.55 3.14
CA GLU A 53 3.22 -0.57 4.60
C GLU A 53 2.91 -1.96 5.17
N CYS A 54 2.41 -2.87 4.32
CA CYS A 54 1.97 -4.20 4.75
C CYS A 54 3.11 -5.18 4.97
N THR A 55 4.34 -4.82 4.63
CA THR A 55 5.53 -5.66 4.83
C THR A 55 5.80 -5.96 6.29
N THR A 56 5.30 -5.13 7.21
CA THR A 56 5.43 -5.31 8.66
C THR A 56 4.37 -6.23 9.26
N LEU A 57 3.32 -6.57 8.51
CA LEU A 57 2.24 -7.44 8.97
C LEU A 57 2.62 -8.91 8.78
N GLU A 58 2.62 -9.67 9.87
CA GLU A 58 2.99 -11.09 9.85
C GLU A 58 2.13 -11.89 8.88
N GLY A 59 2.76 -12.60 7.93
CA GLY A 59 2.09 -13.42 6.93
C GLY A 59 1.42 -12.67 5.77
N ALA A 60 1.35 -11.33 5.81
CA ALA A 60 0.70 -10.53 4.76
C ALA A 60 1.40 -10.68 3.40
N ALA A 61 2.73 -10.71 3.36
CA ALA A 61 3.48 -10.85 2.12
C ALA A 61 3.13 -12.16 1.38
N ALA A 62 3.12 -13.29 2.09
CA ALA A 62 2.77 -14.59 1.52
C ALA A 62 1.31 -14.65 1.07
N PHE A 63 0.41 -14.01 1.80
CA PHE A 63 -1.00 -13.94 1.44
C PHE A 63 -1.23 -13.08 0.19
N ARG A 64 -0.59 -11.92 0.09
CA ARG A 64 -0.63 -11.06 -1.10
C ARG A 64 -0.08 -11.75 -2.33
N GLU A 65 0.98 -12.55 -2.18
CA GLU A 65 1.52 -13.35 -3.28
C GLU A 65 0.50 -14.36 -3.79
N GLN A 66 -0.25 -15.04 -2.90
CA GLN A 66 -1.33 -15.94 -3.30
C GLN A 66 -2.45 -15.21 -4.05
N ILE A 67 -2.85 -14.03 -3.59
CA ILE A 67 -3.81 -13.17 -4.29
C ILE A 67 -3.28 -12.80 -5.68
N ALA A 68 -2.04 -12.34 -5.78
CA ALA A 68 -1.43 -11.94 -7.04
C ALA A 68 -1.36 -13.09 -8.04
N GLN A 69 -1.02 -14.30 -7.59
CA GLN A 69 -1.00 -15.51 -8.42
C GLN A 69 -2.40 -15.87 -8.92
N ALA A 70 -3.41 -15.84 -8.05
CA ALA A 70 -4.80 -16.11 -8.42
C ALA A 70 -5.31 -15.09 -9.46
N ILE A 71 -4.99 -13.80 -9.28
CA ILE A 71 -5.36 -12.72 -10.20
C ILE A 71 -4.65 -12.90 -11.55
N ALA A 72 -3.35 -13.13 -11.56
CA ALA A 72 -2.57 -13.30 -12.78
C ALA A 72 -3.05 -14.49 -13.61
N ALA A 73 -3.48 -15.57 -12.95
CA ALA A 73 -4.04 -16.76 -13.60
C ALA A 73 -5.55 -16.63 -13.91
N ARG A 74 -6.22 -15.57 -13.44
CA ARG A 74 -7.69 -15.43 -13.42
C ARG A 74 -8.36 -16.70 -12.86
N ASP A 75 -7.80 -17.22 -11.76
CA ASP A 75 -8.27 -18.46 -11.12
C ASP A 75 -9.34 -18.12 -10.08
N THR A 76 -10.61 -18.22 -10.49
CA THR A 76 -11.79 -18.00 -9.64
C THR A 76 -11.77 -18.90 -8.39
N VAL A 77 -11.34 -20.16 -8.52
CA VAL A 77 -11.35 -21.11 -7.40
C VAL A 77 -10.31 -20.71 -6.36
N ALA A 78 -9.11 -20.38 -6.81
CA ALA A 78 -8.03 -19.94 -5.94
C ALA A 78 -8.38 -18.62 -5.22
N LEU A 79 -8.89 -17.61 -5.94
CA LEU A 79 -9.23 -16.32 -5.36
C LEU A 79 -10.38 -16.43 -4.34
N VAL A 80 -11.43 -17.16 -4.67
CA VAL A 80 -12.57 -17.42 -3.77
C VAL A 80 -12.11 -18.16 -2.49
N ALA A 81 -11.15 -19.08 -2.60
CA ALA A 81 -10.60 -19.77 -1.43
C ALA A 81 -9.82 -18.84 -0.47
N LEU A 82 -9.38 -17.68 -0.94
CA LEU A 82 -8.72 -16.64 -0.13
C LEU A 82 -9.69 -15.66 0.51
N ALA A 83 -10.96 -15.66 0.11
CA ALA A 83 -12.00 -14.80 0.67
C ALA A 83 -12.58 -15.37 1.98
N ALA A 84 -13.15 -14.50 2.80
CA ALA A 84 -14.01 -14.87 3.91
C ALA A 84 -15.35 -15.39 3.38
N ASP A 85 -16.00 -16.31 4.11
CA ASP A 85 -17.29 -16.86 3.69
C ASP A 85 -18.37 -15.78 3.55
N ASP A 86 -18.27 -14.73 4.37
CA ASP A 86 -19.14 -13.55 4.44
C ASP A 86 -18.53 -12.30 3.82
N ILE A 87 -17.60 -12.45 2.88
CA ILE A 87 -16.95 -11.31 2.20
C ILE A 87 -18.00 -10.29 1.74
N GLN A 88 -17.75 -9.01 2.05
CA GLN A 88 -18.59 -7.90 1.64
C GLN A 88 -18.22 -7.46 0.22
N LEU A 89 -19.22 -7.31 -0.67
CA LEU A 89 -19.02 -7.02 -2.10
C LEU A 89 -19.66 -5.71 -2.56
N ASP A 90 -20.57 -5.15 -1.76
CA ASP A 90 -21.15 -3.83 -1.98
C ASP A 90 -21.70 -3.23 -0.67
N PHE A 91 -22.22 -2.00 -0.74
CA PHE A 91 -22.88 -1.33 0.39
C PHE A 91 -24.38 -1.64 0.50
N GLY A 92 -24.97 -2.32 -0.50
CA GLY A 92 -26.38 -2.70 -0.55
C GLY A 92 -26.70 -4.06 0.10
N GLY A 93 -25.67 -4.75 0.62
CA GLY A 93 -25.80 -6.07 1.27
C GLY A 93 -25.35 -7.24 0.40
N GLY A 94 -24.75 -6.98 -0.76
CA GLY A 94 -24.10 -8.02 -1.56
C GLY A 94 -22.92 -8.62 -0.80
N SER A 95 -22.92 -9.94 -0.63
CA SER A 95 -21.92 -10.62 0.17
C SER A 95 -21.82 -12.12 -0.14
N GLY A 96 -20.69 -12.69 0.28
CA GLY A 96 -20.45 -14.11 0.26
C GLY A 96 -19.71 -14.61 -0.98
N THR A 97 -19.09 -15.76 -0.82
CA THR A 97 -18.22 -16.36 -1.84
C THR A 97 -18.95 -16.79 -3.10
N ALA A 98 -20.26 -17.08 -3.01
CA ALA A 98 -21.07 -17.42 -4.19
C ALA A 98 -21.22 -16.22 -5.13
N GLN A 99 -21.56 -15.04 -4.59
CA GLN A 99 -21.68 -13.81 -5.37
C GLN A 99 -20.32 -13.34 -5.90
N LEU A 100 -19.23 -13.46 -5.10
CA LEU A 100 -17.89 -13.20 -5.59
C LEU A 100 -17.55 -14.04 -6.82
N ARG A 101 -17.90 -15.34 -6.79
CA ARG A 101 -17.70 -16.25 -7.93
C ARG A 101 -18.46 -15.77 -9.16
N GLU A 102 -19.73 -15.41 -9.01
CA GLU A 102 -20.54 -14.89 -10.10
C GLU A 102 -19.92 -13.65 -10.75
N GLN A 103 -19.43 -12.70 -9.94
CA GLN A 103 -18.76 -11.49 -10.44
C GLN A 103 -17.43 -11.80 -11.16
N LEU A 104 -16.64 -12.77 -10.66
CA LEU A 104 -15.38 -13.17 -11.28
C LEU A 104 -15.58 -13.96 -12.58
N ASP A 105 -16.69 -14.70 -12.69
CA ASP A 105 -17.03 -15.50 -13.87
C ASP A 105 -17.80 -14.69 -14.94
N GLU A 106 -18.02 -13.37 -14.71
CA GLU A 106 -18.64 -12.48 -15.68
C GLU A 106 -17.84 -12.44 -17.00
N PRO A 107 -18.51 -12.58 -18.17
CA PRO A 107 -17.83 -12.66 -19.47
C PRO A 107 -16.98 -11.44 -19.81
N SER A 108 -17.30 -10.26 -19.27
CA SER A 108 -16.52 -9.03 -19.47
C SER A 108 -15.10 -9.16 -18.91
N GLY A 109 -14.95 -9.92 -17.81
CA GLY A 109 -13.69 -10.06 -17.09
C GLY A 109 -13.18 -8.76 -16.45
N SER A 110 -14.00 -7.70 -16.37
CA SER A 110 -13.59 -6.37 -15.90
C SER A 110 -13.08 -6.41 -14.46
N LEU A 111 -13.71 -7.19 -13.58
CA LEU A 111 -13.26 -7.33 -12.20
C LEU A 111 -11.81 -7.86 -12.08
N TRP A 112 -11.38 -8.74 -12.99
CA TRP A 112 -10.00 -9.22 -13.02
C TRP A 112 -9.01 -8.12 -13.37
N ASP A 113 -9.40 -7.21 -14.27
CA ASP A 113 -8.56 -6.08 -14.66
C ASP A 113 -8.48 -5.04 -13.52
N ASP A 114 -9.59 -4.80 -12.82
CA ASP A 114 -9.63 -3.95 -11.62
C ASP A 114 -8.75 -4.52 -10.49
N LEU A 115 -8.85 -5.82 -10.24
CA LEU A 115 -8.02 -6.53 -9.26
C LEU A 115 -6.52 -6.47 -9.62
N ALA A 116 -6.19 -6.59 -10.91
CA ALA A 116 -4.80 -6.47 -11.36
C ALA A 116 -4.25 -5.06 -11.14
N GLN A 117 -5.06 -4.02 -11.38
CA GLN A 117 -4.69 -2.65 -11.06
C GLN A 117 -4.43 -2.45 -9.57
N LEU A 118 -5.30 -2.99 -8.69
CA LEU A 118 -5.13 -2.87 -7.24
C LEU A 118 -3.76 -3.33 -6.77
N GLN A 119 -3.19 -4.38 -7.39
CA GLN A 119 -1.86 -4.89 -7.00
C GLN A 119 -0.74 -3.86 -7.21
N THR A 120 -0.91 -2.91 -8.11
CA THR A 120 0.11 -1.91 -8.46
C THR A 120 0.02 -0.63 -7.60
N LEU A 121 -1.04 -0.46 -6.83
CA LEU A 121 -1.39 0.79 -6.13
C LEU A 121 -1.00 0.79 -4.65
N GLY A 122 -0.13 -0.14 -4.25
CA GLY A 122 0.38 -0.22 -2.89
C GLY A 122 -0.58 -0.84 -1.89
N CYS A 123 -0.13 -0.91 -0.64
CA CYS A 123 -0.84 -1.54 0.47
C CYS A 123 -0.66 -0.73 1.74
N ALA A 124 -1.74 -0.37 2.40
CA ALA A 124 -1.74 0.26 3.71
C ALA A 124 -2.05 -0.75 4.81
N ALA A 125 -1.35 -0.63 5.94
CA ALA A 125 -1.76 -1.28 7.18
C ALA A 125 -2.92 -0.48 7.78
N ASN A 126 -4.09 -1.12 7.94
CA ASN A 126 -5.26 -0.43 8.47
C ASN A 126 -5.31 -0.46 10.00
N PRO A 127 -6.08 0.45 10.64
CA PRO A 127 -6.15 0.57 12.10
C PRO A 127 -6.66 -0.69 12.82
N GLN A 128 -7.32 -1.60 12.12
CA GLN A 128 -7.82 -2.87 12.67
C GLN A 128 -6.76 -3.99 12.63
N GLY A 129 -5.53 -3.68 12.22
CA GLY A 129 -4.43 -4.65 12.11
C GLY A 129 -4.51 -5.52 10.87
N GLY A 130 -5.32 -5.15 9.91
CA GLY A 130 -5.42 -5.75 8.59
C GLY A 130 -4.69 -4.93 7.54
N MET A 131 -5.00 -5.18 6.27
CA MET A 131 -4.47 -4.43 5.15
C MET A 131 -5.57 -3.96 4.20
N THR A 132 -5.31 -2.83 3.55
CA THR A 132 -6.18 -2.20 2.54
C THR A 132 -5.38 -1.94 1.26
N LEU A 133 -5.92 -2.33 0.12
CA LEU A 133 -5.44 -1.99 -1.22
C LEU A 133 -6.54 -1.21 -1.95
N PRO A 134 -6.21 -0.10 -2.63
CA PRO A 134 -4.90 0.57 -2.70
C PRO A 134 -4.51 1.32 -1.41
N TRP A 135 -3.21 1.63 -1.29
CA TRP A 135 -2.66 2.38 -0.16
C TRP A 135 -3.38 3.70 0.12
N ILE A 136 -3.80 4.41 -0.92
CA ILE A 136 -4.45 5.72 -0.82
C ILE A 136 -5.75 5.69 0.00
N PHE A 137 -6.45 4.56 0.11
CA PHE A 137 -7.71 4.49 0.86
C PHE A 137 -7.57 4.69 2.36
N GLU A 138 -6.39 4.47 2.92
CA GLU A 138 -6.10 4.76 4.33
C GLU A 138 -5.47 6.17 4.49
N GLN A 139 -5.46 6.98 3.42
CA GLN A 139 -4.94 8.34 3.45
C GLN A 139 -6.09 9.34 3.43
N GLU A 140 -5.82 10.55 3.92
CA GLU A 140 -6.76 11.66 3.87
C GLU A 140 -6.41 12.59 2.70
N PRO A 141 -7.05 12.43 1.52
CA PRO A 141 -6.74 13.27 0.36
C PRO A 141 -7.20 14.72 0.53
N GLY A 142 -8.09 15.00 1.50
CA GLY A 142 -8.57 16.36 1.78
C GLY A 142 -9.51 16.90 0.72
N VAL A 143 -10.24 16.03 0.02
CA VAL A 143 -11.21 16.42 -1.03
C VAL A 143 -12.60 16.63 -0.44
N ALA A 144 -13.31 17.62 -0.97
CA ALA A 144 -14.67 17.93 -0.51
C ALA A 144 -15.73 16.98 -1.09
N ASP A 145 -15.51 16.47 -2.29
CA ASP A 145 -16.40 15.56 -3.00
C ASP A 145 -15.58 14.38 -3.56
N PRO A 146 -15.59 13.22 -2.92
CA PRO A 146 -14.93 12.03 -3.42
C PRO A 146 -15.44 11.56 -4.78
N GLY A 147 -16.71 11.83 -5.11
CA GLY A 147 -17.33 11.45 -6.39
C GLY A 147 -16.78 12.22 -7.59
N ALA A 148 -16.29 13.45 -7.35
CA ALA A 148 -15.64 14.27 -8.39
C ALA A 148 -14.11 14.16 -8.34
N ALA A 149 -13.54 13.48 -7.35
CA ALA A 149 -12.09 13.38 -7.15
C ALA A 149 -11.52 12.11 -7.78
N MET A 150 -10.36 12.26 -8.41
CA MET A 150 -9.62 11.14 -9.00
C MET A 150 -8.15 11.20 -8.65
N LEU A 151 -7.54 10.03 -8.49
CA LEU A 151 -6.10 9.86 -8.39
C LEU A 151 -5.48 9.88 -9.79
N VAL A 152 -4.49 10.72 -10.01
CA VAL A 152 -3.61 10.63 -11.19
C VAL A 152 -2.64 9.47 -10.98
N THR A 153 -2.70 8.46 -11.85
CA THR A 153 -1.86 7.27 -11.77
C THR A 153 -0.61 7.42 -12.63
N GLY A 154 0.56 7.45 -11.98
CA GLY A 154 1.86 7.56 -12.64
C GLY A 154 2.62 8.83 -12.28
N GLU A 155 3.85 8.87 -12.77
CA GLU A 155 4.76 10.01 -12.61
C GLU A 155 4.82 10.85 -13.87
N ASP A 156 5.04 12.16 -13.69
CA ASP A 156 5.26 13.13 -14.76
C ASP A 156 4.18 13.09 -15.86
N VAL A 157 2.91 12.81 -15.49
CA VAL A 157 1.76 12.79 -16.41
C VAL A 157 1.53 14.21 -16.96
N PRO A 158 1.60 14.44 -18.28
CA PRO A 158 1.56 15.77 -18.83
C PRO A 158 0.17 16.42 -18.67
N LEU A 159 0.12 17.55 -17.97
CA LEU A 159 -1.04 18.42 -17.89
C LEU A 159 -1.06 19.31 -19.15
N ARG A 160 -2.09 19.18 -19.99
CA ARG A 160 -2.21 19.90 -21.25
C ARG A 160 -3.15 21.10 -21.13
N GLN A 161 -2.95 22.08 -22.00
CA GLN A 161 -3.79 23.30 -22.01
C GLN A 161 -5.17 23.08 -22.63
N SER A 162 -5.36 22.04 -23.45
CA SER A 162 -6.64 21.65 -24.04
C SER A 162 -6.72 20.15 -24.24
N ALA A 163 -7.89 19.63 -24.62
CA ALA A 163 -8.14 18.21 -24.87
C ALA A 163 -7.47 17.67 -26.16
N ALA A 164 -6.88 18.54 -26.99
CA ALA A 164 -6.20 18.09 -28.20
C ALA A 164 -4.93 17.31 -27.87
N ALA A 165 -4.68 16.22 -28.60
CA ALA A 165 -3.54 15.33 -28.33
C ALA A 165 -2.18 16.03 -28.49
N ASP A 166 -2.11 17.06 -29.35
CA ASP A 166 -0.94 17.90 -29.64
C ASP A 166 -0.92 19.21 -28.84
N ALA A 167 -1.87 19.42 -27.91
CA ALA A 167 -1.92 20.64 -27.11
C ALA A 167 -0.64 20.83 -26.31
N ALA A 168 -0.27 22.10 -26.13
CA ALA A 168 0.89 22.48 -25.35
C ALA A 168 0.80 21.93 -23.91
N VAL A 169 1.91 21.44 -23.39
CA VAL A 169 2.03 20.97 -22.01
C VAL A 169 2.19 22.18 -21.09
N ALA A 170 1.30 22.34 -20.11
CA ALA A 170 1.34 23.39 -19.11
C ALA A 170 2.16 23.00 -17.88
N GLY A 171 2.30 21.68 -17.62
CA GLY A 171 2.99 21.15 -16.46
C GLY A 171 2.94 19.62 -16.45
N ALA A 172 3.29 19.02 -15.32
CA ALA A 172 3.19 17.59 -15.10
C ALA A 172 2.62 17.29 -13.71
N VAL A 173 1.88 16.21 -13.58
CA VAL A 173 1.27 15.75 -12.34
C VAL A 173 1.75 14.33 -12.03
N SER A 174 2.11 14.07 -10.78
CA SER A 174 2.61 12.75 -10.34
C SER A 174 1.85 12.31 -9.11
N TRP A 175 1.07 11.24 -9.19
CA TRP A 175 0.38 10.62 -8.05
C TRP A 175 -0.30 11.63 -7.12
N GLU A 176 -1.10 12.52 -7.71
CA GLU A 176 -1.88 13.54 -7.00
C GLU A 176 -3.37 13.27 -7.12
N VAL A 177 -4.14 13.72 -6.13
CA VAL A 177 -5.60 13.73 -6.21
C VAL A 177 -6.05 15.07 -6.78
N ILE A 178 -6.91 14.99 -7.79
CA ILE A 178 -7.42 16.12 -8.55
C ILE A 178 -8.96 16.09 -8.60
N GLU A 179 -9.57 17.24 -8.87
CA GLU A 179 -11.01 17.36 -9.17
C GLU A 179 -11.22 17.25 -10.68
N VAL A 180 -12.15 16.38 -11.12
CA VAL A 180 -12.56 16.30 -12.54
C VAL A 180 -13.76 17.20 -12.77
N ILE A 181 -13.68 18.01 -13.80
CA ILE A 181 -14.74 18.97 -14.17
C ILE A 181 -15.60 18.35 -15.27
N GLY A 182 -16.82 17.95 -14.94
CA GLY A 182 -17.78 17.42 -15.93
C GLY A 182 -17.27 16.13 -16.59
N PHE A 183 -17.05 15.08 -15.79
CA PHE A 183 -16.53 13.79 -16.23
C PHE A 183 -17.28 13.22 -17.45
N GLN A 184 -16.54 12.83 -18.46
CA GLN A 184 -17.04 12.21 -19.71
C GLN A 184 -16.31 10.89 -19.93
N PRO A 185 -16.94 9.73 -19.62
CA PRO A 185 -16.28 8.42 -19.64
C PRO A 185 -15.59 8.08 -20.97
N GLU A 186 -16.20 8.48 -22.09
CA GLU A 186 -15.70 8.17 -23.45
C GLU A 186 -14.65 9.17 -23.97
N ALA A 187 -14.40 10.27 -23.25
CA ALA A 187 -13.42 11.25 -23.67
C ALA A 187 -12.00 10.76 -23.37
N ALA A 188 -11.08 10.89 -24.31
CA ALA A 188 -9.68 10.53 -24.11
C ALA A 188 -8.96 11.42 -23.09
N MET A 189 -9.45 12.64 -22.87
CA MET A 189 -8.90 13.64 -21.98
C MET A 189 -10.01 14.22 -21.10
N GLN A 190 -9.73 14.36 -19.81
CA GLN A 190 -10.65 15.00 -18.85
C GLN A 190 -10.14 16.39 -18.48
N GLN A 191 -11.06 17.34 -18.37
CA GLN A 191 -10.76 18.62 -17.77
C GLN A 191 -10.62 18.44 -16.25
N VAL A 192 -9.52 18.94 -15.70
CA VAL A 192 -9.18 18.76 -14.28
C VAL A 192 -8.81 20.08 -13.63
N LYS A 193 -8.93 20.11 -12.29
CA LYS A 193 -8.47 21.17 -11.43
C LYS A 193 -7.59 20.59 -10.33
N LEU A 194 -6.37 21.11 -10.22
CA LEU A 194 -5.41 20.77 -9.20
C LEU A 194 -5.74 21.47 -7.86
N ALA A 195 -5.12 21.01 -6.78
CA ALA A 195 -5.31 21.58 -5.44
C ALA A 195 -4.93 23.07 -5.34
N ASP A 196 -3.99 23.54 -6.14
CA ASP A 196 -3.58 24.95 -6.23
C ASP A 196 -4.52 25.82 -7.10
N GLY A 197 -5.58 25.23 -7.66
CA GLY A 197 -6.53 25.89 -8.53
C GLY A 197 -6.13 25.89 -10.02
N THR A 198 -4.96 25.39 -10.38
CA THR A 198 -4.54 25.23 -11.78
C THR A 198 -5.49 24.29 -12.52
N THR A 199 -5.92 24.67 -13.71
CA THR A 199 -6.78 23.84 -14.57
C THR A 199 -6.04 23.39 -15.82
N GLY A 200 -6.45 22.25 -16.37
CA GLY A 200 -5.89 21.68 -17.58
C GLY A 200 -6.57 20.38 -17.97
N TYR A 201 -5.92 19.58 -18.79
CA TYR A 201 -6.44 18.32 -19.28
C TYR A 201 -5.44 17.21 -19.02
N LEU A 202 -5.94 16.09 -18.48
CA LEU A 202 -5.18 14.85 -18.26
C LEU A 202 -5.80 13.69 -19.03
N PRO A 203 -4.99 12.69 -19.46
CA PRO A 203 -5.51 11.50 -20.10
C PRO A 203 -6.44 10.71 -19.17
N THR A 204 -7.62 10.33 -19.66
CA THR A 204 -8.62 9.56 -18.89
C THR A 204 -8.05 8.25 -18.36
N GLU A 205 -7.22 7.58 -19.14
CA GLU A 205 -6.52 6.33 -18.77
C GLU A 205 -5.54 6.47 -17.59
N ARG A 206 -5.19 7.71 -17.21
CA ARG A 206 -4.34 8.03 -16.07
C ARG A 206 -5.12 8.48 -14.85
N LEU A 207 -6.44 8.40 -14.90
CA LEU A 207 -7.32 8.82 -13.82
C LEU A 207 -8.02 7.61 -13.23
N ARG A 208 -7.94 7.48 -11.91
CA ARG A 208 -8.64 6.46 -11.14
C ARG A 208 -9.57 7.14 -10.13
N SER A 209 -10.84 6.76 -10.16
CA SER A 209 -11.82 7.26 -9.18
C SER A 209 -11.41 6.90 -7.75
N LEU A 210 -11.66 7.79 -6.80
CA LEU A 210 -11.53 7.47 -5.38
C LEU A 210 -12.65 6.53 -4.90
N LEU A 211 -13.72 6.37 -5.68
CA LEU A 211 -14.80 5.42 -5.41
C LEU A 211 -14.62 4.07 -6.09
N ASP A 212 -13.50 3.85 -6.75
CA ASP A 212 -13.20 2.59 -7.41
C ASP A 212 -12.88 1.47 -6.40
N TYR A 213 -12.75 0.23 -6.87
CA TYR A 213 -12.54 -0.94 -6.02
C TYR A 213 -11.45 -0.76 -4.97
N ARG A 214 -11.76 -1.24 -3.76
CA ARG A 214 -10.81 -1.47 -2.68
C ARG A 214 -10.94 -2.89 -2.15
N LEU A 215 -9.81 -3.48 -1.81
CA LEU A 215 -9.73 -4.80 -1.19
C LEU A 215 -9.25 -4.62 0.24
N VAL A 216 -10.02 -5.15 1.19
CA VAL A 216 -9.64 -5.21 2.60
C VAL A 216 -9.43 -6.65 2.99
N ALA A 217 -8.34 -6.94 3.71
CA ALA A 217 -8.11 -8.25 4.27
C ALA A 217 -7.68 -8.16 5.72
N SER A 218 -8.03 -9.18 6.49
CA SER A 218 -7.66 -9.29 7.91
C SER A 218 -7.14 -10.67 8.26
N SER A 219 -6.33 -10.73 9.31
CA SER A 219 -5.81 -11.97 9.86
C SER A 219 -6.52 -12.31 11.18
N ARG A 220 -7.02 -13.54 11.28
CA ARG A 220 -7.54 -14.10 12.54
C ARG A 220 -6.81 -15.42 12.82
N ASN A 221 -6.14 -15.51 13.97
CA ASN A 221 -5.34 -16.67 14.35
C ASN A 221 -4.28 -17.05 13.30
N GLY A 222 -3.60 -16.07 12.74
CA GLY A 222 -2.58 -16.26 11.70
C GLY A 222 -3.13 -16.62 10.31
N ARG A 223 -4.46 -16.66 10.13
CA ARG A 223 -5.09 -16.94 8.84
C ARG A 223 -5.64 -15.67 8.22
N TRP A 224 -5.05 -15.26 7.11
CA TRP A 224 -5.52 -14.14 6.31
C TRP A 224 -6.73 -14.50 5.44
N ARG A 225 -7.67 -13.55 5.30
CA ARG A 225 -8.82 -13.63 4.39
C ARG A 225 -9.14 -12.24 3.83
N VAL A 226 -9.54 -12.19 2.57
CA VAL A 226 -10.18 -11.00 2.01
C VAL A 226 -11.58 -10.88 2.63
N THR A 227 -11.82 -9.79 3.33
CA THR A 227 -13.08 -9.55 4.06
C THR A 227 -14.00 -8.58 3.32
N SER A 228 -13.45 -7.79 2.41
CA SER A 228 -14.23 -6.86 1.60
C SER A 228 -13.55 -6.62 0.24
N LEU A 229 -14.37 -6.55 -0.81
CA LEU A 229 -13.99 -6.14 -2.17
C LEU A 229 -15.13 -5.28 -2.71
N ILE A 230 -15.02 -3.98 -2.56
CA ILE A 230 -16.12 -3.04 -2.82
C ILE A 230 -15.67 -1.84 -3.62
N ALA A 231 -16.58 -1.30 -4.43
CA ALA A 231 -16.48 -0.01 -5.10
C ALA A 231 -17.66 0.87 -4.65
N GLY A 232 -17.49 2.20 -4.75
CA GLY A 232 -18.48 3.16 -4.27
C GLY A 232 -18.27 3.59 -2.80
N ASP A 233 -19.24 4.36 -2.28
CA ASP A 233 -19.38 4.80 -0.89
C ASP A 233 -20.47 4.03 -0.16
#